data_ae60f05ebd25449daab5d8f02add3268
#
_entry.id   ae60f05ebd25449daab5d8f02add3268
#
_cell.length_a   1.000
_cell.length_b   1.000
_cell.length_c   1.000
_cell.angle_alpha   90.00
_cell.angle_beta   90.00
_cell.angle_gamma   90.00
#
_symmetry.space_group_name_H-M   'P 1'
#
loop_
_entity.id
_entity.type
_entity.pdbx_description
1 polymer ?
#
loop_
_entity_poly.entity_id
_entity_poly.type
_entity_poly.pdbx_seq_one_letter_code
_entity_poly.pdbx_strand_id
1 'polypeptide(L)'
;MTDQSVQPATEPLSPTPGKPGEPPPAVVDVPDRNLPLVIVASAAVVLMLQWTQAVLIPFVIGVLVAYALDPFVSVLARLRIPRSIGAGIVVLVLVGVIGASAYALTDQAMQIVAQVPQAAQRIRDRVRHKDNRSGAIQQVQNAATELQKTAEAATQPTAAQARDEARDDASRGVTKVEIVEPAFDAQGYLYWGGMGLVGAAGQATVILFLVYFFLVTGDLYKRKIVKIAGPHLWQKKITVQILDEINGQIGSFIRVQVLTSALVGGATMLALWYFGVQQYVIWGLLAGIFNSIPYIGPILVSGGLAVIAFMQFNDVPRTLLVSGVAFAITSLEGYLLTPALMGRAARMNAVAIFIGLLFWSWIWGIWGAVLAVPMLMMIKAVCDHIEGLQPIGELLGE
;
A
#
# COMPACT_ATOMS: atom_id res chain seq x y z
N MET A 1 -66.78 -14.64 29.90
CA MET A 1 -67.17 -15.54 28.80
C MET A 1 -66.20 -15.23 27.67
N THR A 2 -65.19 -16.02 27.65
CA THR A 2 -63.99 -15.90 26.80
C THR A 2 -64.07 -17.03 25.78
N ASP A 3 -64.10 -16.69 24.52
CA ASP A 3 -63.94 -17.63 23.42
C ASP A 3 -62.55 -17.48 22.80
N GLN A 4 -61.70 -18.48 23.04
CA GLN A 4 -60.40 -18.62 22.42
C GLN A 4 -60.56 -19.50 21.17
N SER A 5 -60.61 -18.89 20.00
CA SER A 5 -60.55 -19.64 18.75
C SER A 5 -59.07 -20.09 18.48
N VAL A 6 -58.92 -21.40 18.66
CA VAL A 6 -57.72 -22.16 18.29
C VAL A 6 -57.55 -22.10 16.77
N GLN A 7 -56.43 -21.53 16.28
CA GLN A 7 -56.02 -21.67 14.88
C GLN A 7 -55.53 -23.10 14.63
N PRO A 8 -55.99 -23.76 13.55
CA PRO A 8 -55.47 -25.07 13.19
C PRO A 8 -54.04 -24.92 12.57
N ALA A 9 -53.18 -25.85 13.00
CA ALA A 9 -51.85 -26.03 12.48
C ALA A 9 -51.86 -26.20 10.95
N THR A 10 -51.09 -25.40 10.24
CA THR A 10 -50.84 -25.55 8.79
C THR A 10 -50.11 -26.86 8.53
N GLU A 11 -50.79 -27.85 7.99
CA GLU A 11 -50.20 -29.04 7.41
C GLU A 11 -49.20 -28.64 6.31
N PRO A 12 -48.01 -29.30 6.17
CA PRO A 12 -47.13 -29.08 5.08
C PRO A 12 -47.79 -29.49 3.76
N LEU A 13 -47.93 -28.54 2.84
CA LEU A 13 -48.45 -28.76 1.50
C LEU A 13 -47.69 -29.91 0.82
N SER A 14 -48.35 -31.04 0.65
CA SER A 14 -47.86 -32.11 -0.22
C SER A 14 -47.71 -31.59 -1.63
N PRO A 15 -46.62 -31.94 -2.34
CA PRO A 15 -46.38 -31.49 -3.72
C PRO A 15 -47.54 -31.94 -4.60
N THR A 16 -48.16 -31.01 -5.30
CA THR A 16 -49.21 -31.27 -6.29
C THR A 16 -48.68 -32.23 -7.36
N PRO A 17 -49.42 -33.35 -7.68
CA PRO A 17 -48.96 -34.22 -8.76
C PRO A 17 -49.00 -33.49 -10.08
N GLY A 18 -47.85 -33.46 -10.75
CA GLY A 18 -47.66 -32.84 -12.07
C GLY A 18 -48.62 -33.45 -13.08
N LYS A 19 -49.02 -32.64 -14.07
CA LYS A 19 -49.88 -33.08 -15.18
C LYS A 19 -49.26 -34.28 -15.94
N PRO A 20 -50.04 -35.32 -16.34
CA PRO A 20 -49.52 -36.42 -17.11
C PRO A 20 -48.99 -35.91 -18.47
N GLY A 21 -47.69 -36.06 -18.70
CA GLY A 21 -47.02 -35.64 -19.94
C GLY A 21 -45.93 -34.56 -19.80
N GLU A 22 -45.75 -33.99 -18.62
CA GLU A 22 -44.65 -33.06 -18.39
C GLU A 22 -43.40 -33.87 -18.00
N PRO A 23 -42.28 -33.72 -18.77
CA PRO A 23 -41.06 -34.41 -18.39
C PRO A 23 -40.63 -33.92 -17.01
N PRO A 24 -40.06 -34.78 -16.14
CA PRO A 24 -39.56 -34.36 -14.85
C PRO A 24 -38.59 -33.18 -15.01
N PRO A 25 -38.60 -32.20 -14.10
CA PRO A 25 -37.65 -31.08 -14.20
C PRO A 25 -36.27 -31.68 -14.35
N ALA A 26 -35.56 -31.27 -15.40
CA ALA A 26 -34.22 -31.71 -15.64
C ALA A 26 -33.40 -31.40 -14.37
N VAL A 27 -33.04 -32.47 -13.65
CA VAL A 27 -32.05 -32.38 -12.58
C VAL A 27 -30.79 -31.94 -13.30
N VAL A 28 -30.48 -30.66 -13.19
CA VAL A 28 -29.19 -30.13 -13.66
C VAL A 28 -28.16 -30.85 -12.78
N ASP A 29 -27.56 -31.91 -13.35
CA ASP A 29 -26.38 -32.55 -12.78
C ASP A 29 -25.32 -31.45 -12.65
N VAL A 30 -25.23 -30.85 -11.49
CA VAL A 30 -24.12 -29.99 -11.12
C VAL A 30 -22.91 -30.91 -11.08
N PRO A 31 -21.96 -30.81 -12.05
CA PRO A 31 -20.81 -31.70 -12.04
C PRO A 31 -20.15 -31.60 -10.67
N ASP A 32 -19.93 -32.75 -10.02
CA ASP A 32 -19.23 -32.82 -8.74
C ASP A 32 -17.91 -32.08 -8.88
N ARG A 33 -17.92 -30.80 -8.50
CA ARG A 33 -16.69 -30.02 -8.40
C ARG A 33 -15.87 -30.73 -7.35
N ASN A 34 -14.81 -31.40 -7.77
CA ASN A 34 -13.81 -31.98 -6.87
C ASN A 34 -13.19 -30.83 -6.04
N LEU A 35 -13.90 -30.43 -5.00
CA LEU A 35 -13.50 -29.34 -4.10
C LEU A 35 -12.03 -29.44 -3.66
N PRO A 36 -11.51 -30.65 -3.31
CA PRO A 36 -10.09 -30.81 -3.00
C PRO A 36 -9.16 -30.43 -4.16
N LEU A 37 -9.55 -30.77 -5.42
CA LEU A 37 -8.76 -30.44 -6.59
C LEU A 37 -8.72 -28.93 -6.83
N VAL A 38 -9.83 -28.22 -6.64
CA VAL A 38 -9.90 -26.76 -6.77
C VAL A 38 -9.03 -26.08 -5.70
N ILE A 39 -9.05 -26.58 -4.46
CA ILE A 39 -8.21 -26.04 -3.37
C ILE A 39 -6.73 -26.25 -3.69
N VAL A 40 -6.34 -27.45 -4.09
CA VAL A 40 -4.94 -27.76 -4.45
C VAL A 40 -4.48 -26.94 -5.65
N ALA A 41 -5.31 -26.80 -6.68
CA ALA A 41 -5.01 -26.00 -7.87
C ALA A 41 -4.85 -24.51 -7.50
N SER A 42 -5.74 -23.96 -6.65
CA SER A 42 -5.65 -22.58 -6.19
C SER A 42 -4.37 -22.34 -5.37
N ALA A 43 -4.03 -23.26 -4.45
CA ALA A 43 -2.79 -23.19 -3.67
C ALA A 43 -1.54 -23.27 -4.59
N ALA A 44 -1.56 -24.14 -5.58
CA ALA A 44 -0.47 -24.25 -6.56
C ALA A 44 -0.29 -22.97 -7.38
N VAL A 45 -1.39 -22.32 -7.80
CA VAL A 45 -1.35 -21.02 -8.50
C VAL A 45 -0.74 -19.94 -7.61
N VAL A 46 -1.15 -19.85 -6.35
CA VAL A 46 -0.60 -18.87 -5.39
C VAL A 46 0.90 -19.08 -5.18
N LEU A 47 1.33 -20.32 -4.97
CA LEU A 47 2.76 -20.65 -4.84
C LEU A 47 3.55 -20.31 -6.11
N MET A 48 2.98 -20.61 -7.28
CA MET A 48 3.59 -20.25 -8.57
C MET A 48 3.73 -18.74 -8.72
N LEU A 49 2.72 -17.95 -8.35
CA LEU A 49 2.77 -16.48 -8.37
C LEU A 49 3.86 -15.93 -7.43
N GLN A 50 4.01 -16.52 -6.24
CA GLN A 50 5.09 -16.14 -5.31
C GLN A 50 6.46 -16.50 -5.87
N TRP A 51 6.62 -17.67 -6.45
CA TRP A 51 7.92 -18.13 -6.97
C TRP A 51 8.35 -17.34 -8.21
N THR A 52 7.42 -16.97 -9.07
CA THR A 52 7.68 -16.22 -10.31
C THR A 52 7.69 -14.69 -10.13
N GLN A 53 7.55 -14.18 -8.91
CA GLN A 53 7.46 -12.74 -8.62
C GLN A 53 8.60 -11.90 -9.22
N ALA A 54 9.83 -12.44 -9.23
CA ALA A 54 11.00 -11.76 -9.77
C ALA A 54 10.87 -11.41 -11.27
N VAL A 55 10.06 -12.17 -12.02
CA VAL A 55 9.80 -11.95 -13.45
C VAL A 55 8.46 -11.26 -13.66
N LEU A 56 7.42 -11.67 -12.92
CA LEU A 56 6.06 -11.14 -13.10
C LEU A 56 5.94 -9.69 -12.68
N ILE A 57 6.57 -9.28 -11.57
CA ILE A 57 6.49 -7.90 -11.09
C ILE A 57 7.06 -6.93 -12.15
N PRO A 58 8.32 -7.06 -12.63
CA PRO A 58 8.84 -6.21 -13.70
C PRO A 58 7.99 -6.24 -14.97
N PHE A 59 7.44 -7.40 -15.33
CA PHE A 59 6.57 -7.54 -16.49
C PHE A 59 5.29 -6.70 -16.35
N VAL A 60 4.56 -6.85 -15.24
CA VAL A 60 3.32 -6.11 -14.98
C VAL A 60 3.58 -4.61 -14.89
N ILE A 61 4.63 -4.20 -14.16
CA ILE A 61 5.04 -2.78 -14.08
C ILE A 61 5.38 -2.26 -15.49
N GLY A 62 6.13 -3.03 -16.28
CA GLY A 62 6.46 -2.66 -17.66
C GLY A 62 5.23 -2.43 -18.52
N VAL A 63 4.23 -3.29 -18.41
CA VAL A 63 2.94 -3.12 -19.11
C VAL A 63 2.23 -1.85 -18.64
N LEU A 64 2.10 -1.61 -17.34
CA LEU A 64 1.40 -0.45 -16.80
C LEU A 64 2.10 0.87 -17.17
N VAL A 65 3.42 0.91 -17.08
CA VAL A 65 4.21 2.09 -17.49
C VAL A 65 4.10 2.31 -19.00
N ALA A 66 4.08 1.25 -19.80
CA ALA A 66 3.85 1.38 -21.25
C ALA A 66 2.46 1.98 -21.53
N TYR A 67 1.40 1.59 -20.82
CA TYR A 67 0.08 2.25 -20.95
C TYR A 67 0.10 3.71 -20.55
N ALA A 68 0.87 4.09 -19.51
CA ALA A 68 1.04 5.49 -19.11
C ALA A 68 1.74 6.32 -20.18
N LEU A 69 2.70 5.73 -20.88
CA LEU A 69 3.55 6.42 -21.86
C LEU A 69 3.03 6.34 -23.31
N ASP A 70 2.14 5.40 -23.64
CA ASP A 70 1.60 5.23 -25.00
C ASP A 70 0.98 6.51 -25.61
N PRO A 71 0.25 7.38 -24.85
CA PRO A 71 -0.25 8.64 -25.40
C PRO A 71 0.87 9.53 -25.95
N PHE A 72 2.02 9.61 -25.28
CA PHE A 72 3.15 10.42 -25.72
C PHE A 72 3.80 9.87 -26.99
N VAL A 73 3.96 8.54 -27.07
CA VAL A 73 4.46 7.87 -28.27
C VAL A 73 3.48 8.06 -29.43
N SER A 74 2.16 7.99 -29.16
CA SER A 74 1.13 8.21 -30.16
C SER A 74 1.12 9.64 -30.71
N VAL A 75 1.40 10.65 -29.87
CA VAL A 75 1.59 12.04 -30.32
C VAL A 75 2.79 12.16 -31.23
N LEU A 76 3.93 11.56 -30.87
CA LEU A 76 5.13 11.57 -31.69
C LEU A 76 4.91 10.84 -33.04
N ALA A 77 4.15 9.75 -33.02
CA ALA A 77 3.78 9.03 -34.26
C ALA A 77 2.92 9.90 -35.21
N ARG A 78 2.03 10.74 -34.67
CA ARG A 78 1.27 11.75 -35.48
C ARG A 78 2.17 12.79 -36.10
N LEU A 79 3.33 13.08 -35.52
CA LEU A 79 4.38 13.96 -36.08
C LEU A 79 5.26 13.24 -37.10
N ARG A 80 4.86 12.06 -37.62
CA ARG A 80 5.57 11.21 -38.58
C ARG A 80 6.88 10.60 -38.06
N ILE A 81 7.08 10.55 -36.75
CA ILE A 81 8.24 9.86 -36.14
C ILE A 81 7.91 8.36 -36.08
N PRO A 82 8.78 7.46 -36.56
CA PRO A 82 8.58 6.01 -36.45
C PRO A 82 8.38 5.60 -34.99
N ARG A 83 7.42 4.69 -34.74
CA ARG A 83 7.03 4.29 -33.37
C ARG A 83 8.21 3.82 -32.52
N SER A 84 9.20 3.14 -33.12
CA SER A 84 10.41 2.69 -32.44
C SER A 84 11.28 3.87 -31.95
N ILE A 85 11.46 4.89 -32.78
CA ILE A 85 12.21 6.09 -32.41
C ILE A 85 11.44 6.89 -31.37
N GLY A 86 10.12 7.09 -31.55
CA GLY A 86 9.24 7.75 -30.59
C GLY A 86 9.25 7.09 -29.21
N ALA A 87 9.18 5.76 -29.16
CA ALA A 87 9.30 4.99 -27.93
C ALA A 87 10.66 5.20 -27.25
N GLY A 88 11.75 5.17 -28.01
CA GLY A 88 13.10 5.44 -27.49
C GLY A 88 13.24 6.85 -26.90
N ILE A 89 12.73 7.87 -27.58
CA ILE A 89 12.73 9.25 -27.07
C ILE A 89 11.95 9.35 -25.76
N VAL A 90 10.72 8.80 -25.71
CA VAL A 90 9.87 8.86 -24.50
C VAL A 90 10.52 8.16 -23.32
N VAL A 91 11.13 6.99 -23.52
CA VAL A 91 11.85 6.25 -22.47
C VAL A 91 13.10 7.03 -22.02
N LEU A 92 13.87 7.62 -22.93
CA LEU A 92 15.03 8.46 -22.58
C LEU A 92 14.62 9.70 -21.80
N VAL A 93 13.53 10.36 -22.18
CA VAL A 93 12.98 11.49 -21.43
C VAL A 93 12.55 11.06 -20.03
N LEU A 94 11.87 9.92 -19.90
CA LEU A 94 11.49 9.36 -18.60
C LEU A 94 12.71 9.13 -17.70
N VAL A 95 13.75 8.47 -18.22
CA VAL A 95 14.99 8.22 -17.48
C VAL A 95 15.68 9.54 -17.12
N GLY A 96 15.70 10.50 -18.04
CA GLY A 96 16.27 11.83 -17.79
C GLY A 96 15.53 12.59 -16.69
N VAL A 97 14.19 12.56 -16.70
CA VAL A 97 13.35 13.19 -15.66
C VAL A 97 13.58 12.53 -14.30
N ILE A 98 13.56 11.18 -14.24
CA ILE A 98 13.81 10.45 -13.01
C ILE A 98 15.22 10.75 -12.47
N GLY A 99 16.23 10.68 -13.33
CA GLY A 99 17.63 10.95 -12.96
C GLY A 99 17.85 12.40 -12.48
N ALA A 100 17.30 13.38 -13.20
CA ALA A 100 17.38 14.79 -12.81
C ALA A 100 16.64 15.06 -11.49
N SER A 101 15.46 14.44 -11.30
CA SER A 101 14.71 14.54 -10.04
C SER A 101 15.48 13.92 -8.89
N ALA A 102 16.04 12.72 -9.06
CA ALA A 102 16.86 12.05 -8.06
C ALA A 102 18.07 12.91 -7.66
N TYR A 103 18.78 13.46 -8.65
CA TYR A 103 19.93 14.33 -8.41
C TYR A 103 19.53 15.60 -7.64
N ALA A 104 18.46 16.29 -8.08
CA ALA A 104 18.00 17.53 -7.44
C ALA A 104 17.50 17.30 -6.00
N LEU A 105 17.08 16.09 -5.67
CA LEU A 105 16.54 15.76 -4.35
C LEU A 105 17.56 15.12 -3.41
N THR A 106 18.78 14.83 -3.87
CA THR A 106 19.80 14.15 -3.08
C THR A 106 20.09 14.89 -1.77
N ASP A 107 20.29 16.21 -1.83
CA ASP A 107 20.59 17.02 -0.65
C ASP A 107 19.45 17.03 0.37
N GLN A 108 18.21 17.13 -0.10
CA GLN A 108 17.02 17.11 0.77
C GLN A 108 16.80 15.71 1.38
N ALA A 109 17.02 14.65 0.62
CA ALA A 109 16.94 13.28 1.09
C ALA A 109 17.99 12.99 2.18
N MET A 110 19.22 13.43 1.99
CA MET A 110 20.30 13.31 2.99
C MET A 110 19.96 14.06 4.28
N GLN A 111 19.35 15.25 4.20
CA GLN A 111 18.89 15.98 5.38
C GLN A 111 17.81 15.22 6.17
N ILE A 112 16.85 14.60 5.49
CA ILE A 112 15.81 13.78 6.14
C ILE A 112 16.44 12.59 6.86
N VAL A 113 17.32 11.85 6.19
CA VAL A 113 18.00 10.69 6.77
C VAL A 113 18.81 11.08 8.02
N ALA A 114 19.51 12.24 7.97
CA ALA A 114 20.26 12.74 9.12
C ALA A 114 19.37 13.19 10.30
N GLN A 115 18.12 13.56 10.04
CA GLN A 115 17.18 14.01 11.08
C GLN A 115 16.45 12.84 11.78
N VAL A 116 16.30 11.68 11.12
CA VAL A 116 15.57 10.53 11.68
C VAL A 116 16.10 10.07 13.05
N PRO A 117 17.42 9.90 13.28
CA PRO A 117 17.94 9.52 14.60
C PRO A 117 17.63 10.55 15.66
N GLN A 118 17.73 11.84 15.33
CA GLN A 118 17.42 12.96 16.25
C GLN A 118 15.93 13.00 16.60
N ALA A 119 15.06 12.65 15.61
CA ALA A 119 13.62 12.52 15.83
C ALA A 119 13.31 11.47 16.89
N ALA A 120 13.87 10.30 16.72
CA ALA A 120 13.65 9.18 17.64
C ALA A 120 14.09 9.53 19.07
N GLN A 121 15.24 10.21 19.21
CA GLN A 121 15.73 10.68 20.52
C GLN A 121 14.81 11.73 21.14
N ARG A 122 14.40 12.76 20.40
CA ARG A 122 13.50 13.81 20.90
C ARG A 122 12.13 13.29 21.34
N ILE A 123 11.58 12.32 20.59
CA ILE A 123 10.30 11.66 20.96
C ILE A 123 10.50 10.86 22.25
N ARG A 124 11.60 10.09 22.36
CA ARG A 124 11.93 9.29 23.54
C ARG A 124 12.09 10.16 24.77
N ASP A 125 12.81 11.29 24.66
CA ASP A 125 13.04 12.21 25.78
C ASP A 125 11.74 12.86 26.25
N ARG A 126 10.83 13.20 25.33
CA ARG A 126 9.53 13.77 25.72
C ARG A 126 8.60 12.77 26.37
N VAL A 127 8.60 11.53 25.91
CA VAL A 127 7.84 10.46 26.57
C VAL A 127 8.38 10.23 27.98
N ARG A 128 9.71 10.17 28.15
CA ARG A 128 10.35 10.08 29.47
C ARG A 128 10.05 11.27 30.40
N HIS A 129 10.07 12.49 29.88
CA HIS A 129 9.75 13.67 30.68
C HIS A 129 8.26 13.79 31.04
N LYS A 130 7.36 13.16 30.27
CA LYS A 130 5.94 13.10 30.60
C LYS A 130 5.65 12.09 31.70
N ASP A 131 6.37 10.96 31.71
CA ASP A 131 6.31 9.99 32.82
C ASP A 131 6.95 10.56 34.11
N ASN A 132 7.96 11.42 33.99
CA ASN A 132 8.59 12.09 35.14
C ASN A 132 7.73 13.25 35.71
N ARG A 133 6.63 13.64 35.08
CA ARG A 133 5.60 14.50 35.68
C ARG A 133 4.68 13.76 36.67
N SER A 134 4.88 12.49 36.90
CA SER A 134 4.44 11.78 38.10
C SER A 134 5.27 12.21 39.33
N GLY A 135 5.75 13.45 39.36
CA GLY A 135 6.51 14.08 40.44
C GLY A 135 5.77 14.16 41.79
N ALA A 136 4.49 13.80 41.83
CA ALA A 136 3.78 13.56 43.07
C ALA A 136 4.32 12.33 43.81
N ILE A 137 4.71 11.27 43.11
CA ILE A 137 5.27 10.06 43.74
C ILE A 137 6.70 10.32 44.20
N GLN A 138 7.51 11.04 43.43
CA GLN A 138 8.86 11.43 43.85
C GLN A 138 8.87 12.48 44.97
N GLN A 139 7.93 13.40 44.98
CA GLN A 139 7.75 14.32 46.12
C GLN A 139 7.31 13.57 47.38
N VAL A 140 6.43 12.58 47.26
CA VAL A 140 6.03 11.74 48.39
C VAL A 140 7.19 10.84 48.85
N GLN A 141 8.00 10.32 47.97
CA GLN A 141 9.20 9.57 48.32
C GLN A 141 10.28 10.45 48.96
N ASN A 142 10.51 11.65 48.45
CA ASN A 142 11.45 12.58 49.01
C ASN A 142 10.97 13.09 50.41
N ALA A 143 9.66 13.38 50.56
CA ALA A 143 9.08 13.74 51.86
C ALA A 143 9.12 12.56 52.86
N ALA A 144 8.89 11.31 52.39
CA ALA A 144 9.02 10.12 53.20
C ALA A 144 10.48 9.91 53.65
N THR A 145 11.45 10.12 52.76
CA THR A 145 12.88 10.00 53.05
C THR A 145 13.38 11.12 53.97
N GLU A 146 12.86 12.34 53.87
CA GLU A 146 13.16 13.42 54.82
C GLU A 146 12.54 13.18 56.21
N LEU A 147 11.32 12.65 56.26
CA LEU A 147 10.71 12.23 57.52
C LEU A 147 11.46 11.07 58.14
N GLN A 148 11.95 10.14 57.39
CA GLN A 148 12.76 9.03 57.86
C GLN A 148 14.12 9.50 58.37
N LYS A 149 14.81 10.41 57.67
CA LYS A 149 16.05 11.03 58.11
C LYS A 149 15.85 11.88 59.40
N THR A 150 14.71 12.53 59.52
CA THR A 150 14.39 13.32 60.71
C THR A 150 14.05 12.42 61.91
N ALA A 151 13.45 11.25 61.67
CA ALA A 151 13.20 10.23 62.70
C ALA A 151 14.50 9.50 63.10
N GLU A 152 15.43 9.26 62.20
CA GLU A 152 16.72 8.66 62.44
C GLU A 152 17.68 9.61 63.17
N ALA A 153 17.57 10.94 62.91
CA ALA A 153 18.32 11.96 63.66
C ALA A 153 17.87 12.12 65.13
N ALA A 154 16.66 11.61 65.43
CA ALA A 154 16.15 11.58 66.82
C ALA A 154 16.55 10.35 67.61
N THR A 155 17.13 9.33 66.97
CA THR A 155 17.62 8.10 67.60
C THR A 155 19.09 7.92 67.24
N GLN A 156 20.03 8.29 68.12
CA GLN A 156 21.46 8.07 67.88
C GLN A 156 21.79 6.58 67.96
N PRO A 157 22.28 5.94 66.89
CA PRO A 157 22.77 4.56 66.95
C PRO A 157 24.25 4.54 67.28
N THR A 158 24.60 3.60 68.15
CA THR A 158 25.96 3.30 68.60
C THR A 158 26.80 2.74 67.41
N ALA A 159 28.10 3.04 67.40
CA ALA A 159 29.08 2.77 66.33
C ALA A 159 29.24 1.31 65.81
N ALA A 160 28.44 0.38 66.32
CA ALA A 160 28.46 -1.02 65.90
C ALA A 160 27.51 -1.30 64.69
N GLN A 161 26.46 -0.53 64.53
CA GLN A 161 25.43 -0.73 63.44
C GLN A 161 25.88 -0.19 62.08
N ALA A 162 26.76 0.82 62.08
CA ALA A 162 27.31 1.41 60.86
C ALA A 162 28.23 0.47 60.03
N ARG A 163 28.72 -0.61 60.68
CA ARG A 163 29.59 -1.61 60.00
C ARG A 163 28.84 -2.73 59.35
N ASP A 164 27.64 -3.06 59.76
CA ASP A 164 26.82 -4.12 59.16
C ASP A 164 26.04 -3.60 57.94
N GLU A 165 25.59 -2.32 57.95
CA GLU A 165 24.94 -1.72 56.78
C GLU A 165 25.89 -1.52 55.59
N ALA A 166 27.17 -1.21 55.85
CA ALA A 166 28.20 -1.16 54.78
C ALA A 166 28.56 -2.51 54.16
N ARG A 167 28.22 -3.62 54.82
CA ARG A 167 28.41 -4.97 54.30
C ARG A 167 27.18 -5.47 53.48
N ASP A 168 26.00 -5.01 53.84
CA ASP A 168 24.76 -5.42 53.14
C ASP A 168 24.60 -4.70 51.81
N ASP A 169 25.07 -3.45 51.64
CA ASP A 169 25.11 -2.72 50.37
C ASP A 169 26.18 -3.30 49.40
N ALA A 170 27.22 -3.90 49.88
CA ALA A 170 28.23 -4.57 49.06
C ALA A 170 27.77 -5.94 48.51
N SER A 171 26.71 -6.52 49.10
CA SER A 171 26.17 -7.84 48.65
C SER A 171 24.95 -7.71 47.72
N ARG A 172 24.34 -6.55 47.59
CA ARG A 172 23.35 -6.28 46.54
C ARG A 172 24.05 -5.84 45.28
N GLY A 173 24.63 -6.82 44.58
CA GLY A 173 25.19 -6.65 43.25
C GLY A 173 24.09 -6.20 42.28
N VAL A 174 23.80 -4.91 42.26
CA VAL A 174 23.04 -4.32 41.14
C VAL A 174 23.97 -4.40 39.95
N THR A 175 23.78 -5.42 39.13
CA THR A 175 24.42 -5.53 37.82
C THR A 175 23.92 -4.34 37.00
N LYS A 176 24.76 -3.28 36.93
CA LYS A 176 24.51 -2.14 36.06
C LYS A 176 24.58 -2.68 34.63
N VAL A 177 23.45 -3.07 34.07
CA VAL A 177 23.35 -3.43 32.65
C VAL A 177 23.54 -2.13 31.88
N GLU A 178 24.75 -1.87 31.45
CA GLU A 178 25.07 -0.83 30.50
C GLU A 178 24.50 -1.33 29.15
N ILE A 179 23.36 -0.81 28.74
CA ILE A 179 22.84 -1.04 27.40
C ILE A 179 23.78 -0.29 26.47
N VAL A 180 24.81 -0.99 25.96
CA VAL A 180 25.65 -0.52 24.87
C VAL A 180 24.72 -0.49 23.65
N GLU A 181 24.23 0.70 23.31
CA GLU A 181 23.56 0.89 22.02
C GLU A 181 24.57 0.45 20.94
N PRO A 182 24.20 -0.46 20.04
CA PRO A 182 25.10 -0.84 18.97
C PRO A 182 25.49 0.41 18.21
N ALA A 183 26.78 0.69 18.14
CA ALA A 183 27.32 1.82 17.39
C ALA A 183 26.71 1.79 15.99
N PHE A 184 26.20 2.91 15.53
CA PHE A 184 25.62 3.05 14.19
C PHE A 184 26.66 2.57 13.16
N ASP A 185 26.48 1.37 12.63
CA ASP A 185 27.37 0.78 11.64
C ASP A 185 27.13 1.42 10.27
N ALA A 186 27.71 2.62 10.08
CA ALA A 186 27.62 3.35 8.83
C ALA A 186 28.18 2.56 7.63
N GLN A 187 29.18 1.70 7.85
CA GLN A 187 29.76 0.87 6.79
C GLN A 187 28.80 -0.24 6.36
N GLY A 188 28.17 -0.90 7.31
CA GLY A 188 27.15 -1.93 7.04
C GLY A 188 25.95 -1.31 6.28
N TYR A 189 25.45 -0.16 6.71
CA TYR A 189 24.34 0.53 6.01
C TYR A 189 24.73 1.00 4.61
N LEU A 190 25.97 1.49 4.39
CA LEU A 190 26.46 1.87 3.07
C LEU A 190 26.63 0.64 2.14
N TYR A 191 27.11 -0.46 2.67
CA TYR A 191 27.27 -1.69 1.88
C TYR A 191 25.90 -2.27 1.47
N TRP A 192 24.97 -2.45 2.42
CA TRP A 192 23.63 -2.95 2.14
C TRP A 192 22.81 -1.98 1.28
N GLY A 193 22.93 -0.69 1.54
CA GLY A 193 22.31 0.36 0.71
C GLY A 193 22.87 0.38 -0.71
N GLY A 194 24.19 0.25 -0.88
CA GLY A 194 24.85 0.17 -2.18
C GLY A 194 24.42 -1.06 -2.99
N MET A 195 24.41 -2.24 -2.37
CA MET A 195 23.93 -3.48 -3.00
C MET A 195 22.44 -3.37 -3.37
N GLY A 196 21.62 -2.76 -2.52
CA GLY A 196 20.22 -2.50 -2.81
C GLY A 196 20.03 -1.58 -4.02
N LEU A 197 20.84 -0.52 -4.15
CA LEU A 197 20.81 0.39 -5.29
C LEU A 197 21.23 -0.30 -6.60
N VAL A 198 22.26 -1.15 -6.58
CA VAL A 198 22.68 -1.92 -7.76
C VAL A 198 21.57 -2.89 -8.18
N GLY A 199 20.94 -3.59 -7.23
CA GLY A 199 19.80 -4.47 -7.51
C GLY A 199 18.61 -3.70 -8.08
N ALA A 200 18.25 -2.56 -7.50
CA ALA A 200 17.19 -1.69 -7.99
C ALA A 200 17.48 -1.14 -9.39
N ALA A 201 18.72 -0.74 -9.69
CA ALA A 201 19.12 -0.29 -11.01
C ALA A 201 19.02 -1.40 -12.05
N GLY A 202 19.43 -2.63 -11.71
CA GLY A 202 19.25 -3.80 -12.56
C GLY A 202 17.79 -4.07 -12.88
N GLN A 203 16.93 -4.06 -11.87
CA GLN A 203 15.49 -4.27 -12.05
C GLN A 203 14.84 -3.14 -12.85
N ALA A 204 15.20 -1.88 -12.59
CA ALA A 204 14.75 -0.74 -13.38
C ALA A 204 15.14 -0.85 -14.85
N THR A 205 16.36 -1.32 -15.14
CA THR A 205 16.84 -1.55 -16.51
C THR A 205 15.95 -2.58 -17.22
N VAL A 206 15.64 -3.70 -16.58
CA VAL A 206 14.73 -4.72 -17.14
C VAL A 206 13.34 -4.13 -17.42
N ILE A 207 12.79 -3.35 -16.49
CA ILE A 207 11.50 -2.68 -16.67
C ILE A 207 11.54 -1.72 -17.86
N LEU A 208 12.58 -0.90 -17.98
CA LEU A 208 12.73 0.06 -19.09
C LEU A 208 12.82 -0.63 -20.44
N PHE A 209 13.54 -1.75 -20.54
CA PHE A 209 13.56 -2.56 -21.77
C PHE A 209 12.19 -3.13 -22.08
N LEU A 210 11.47 -3.66 -21.11
CA LEU A 210 10.12 -4.15 -21.30
C LEU A 210 9.18 -3.03 -21.76
N VAL A 211 9.22 -1.86 -21.12
CA VAL A 211 8.44 -0.68 -21.51
C VAL A 211 8.74 -0.31 -22.98
N TYR A 212 10.01 -0.22 -23.34
CA TYR A 212 10.40 0.09 -24.71
C TYR A 212 9.83 -0.91 -25.70
N PHE A 213 9.97 -2.23 -25.44
CA PHE A 213 9.45 -3.27 -26.33
C PHE A 213 7.93 -3.25 -26.41
N PHE A 214 7.21 -3.02 -25.31
CA PHE A 214 5.76 -2.89 -25.32
C PHE A 214 5.31 -1.68 -26.14
N LEU A 215 5.96 -0.52 -25.97
CA LEU A 215 5.66 0.69 -26.73
C LEU A 215 5.92 0.51 -28.25
N VAL A 216 7.02 -0.15 -28.62
CA VAL A 216 7.34 -0.44 -30.02
C VAL A 216 6.34 -1.42 -30.64
N THR A 217 6.03 -2.48 -29.92
CA THR A 217 5.19 -3.59 -30.43
C THR A 217 3.71 -3.18 -30.53
N GLY A 218 3.22 -2.33 -29.62
CA GLY A 218 1.84 -1.85 -29.63
C GLY A 218 0.81 -2.98 -29.73
N ASP A 219 -0.13 -2.88 -30.68
CA ASP A 219 -1.23 -3.84 -30.86
C ASP A 219 -0.82 -5.21 -31.41
N LEU A 220 0.47 -5.44 -31.69
CA LEU A 220 0.90 -6.68 -32.31
C LEU A 220 0.68 -7.89 -31.39
N TYR A 221 0.87 -7.71 -30.07
CA TYR A 221 0.57 -8.75 -29.08
C TYR A 221 -0.91 -9.13 -29.07
N LYS A 222 -1.81 -8.15 -29.11
CA LYS A 222 -3.25 -8.37 -29.20
C LYS A 222 -3.59 -9.25 -30.40
N ARG A 223 -3.07 -8.92 -31.58
CA ARG A 223 -3.30 -9.70 -32.82
C ARG A 223 -2.78 -11.13 -32.70
N LYS A 224 -1.62 -11.35 -32.06
CA LYS A 224 -1.06 -12.68 -31.85
C LYS A 224 -1.88 -13.50 -30.86
N ILE A 225 -2.30 -12.93 -29.72
CA ILE A 225 -3.12 -13.59 -28.71
C ILE A 225 -4.46 -14.05 -29.34
N VAL A 226 -5.13 -13.16 -30.08
CA VAL A 226 -6.38 -13.48 -30.79
C VAL A 226 -6.19 -14.62 -31.82
N LYS A 227 -5.02 -14.69 -32.48
CA LYS A 227 -4.71 -15.77 -33.42
C LYS A 227 -4.55 -17.11 -32.70
N ILE A 228 -4.01 -17.12 -31.48
CA ILE A 228 -3.76 -18.32 -30.67
C ILE A 228 -5.03 -18.77 -29.90
N ALA A 229 -5.98 -17.88 -29.64
CA ALA A 229 -7.17 -18.12 -28.81
C ALA A 229 -8.11 -19.25 -29.27
N GLY A 230 -7.86 -19.85 -30.39
CA GLY A 230 -8.56 -21.04 -30.85
C GLY A 230 -9.05 -20.99 -32.32
N PRO A 231 -9.54 -22.12 -32.85
CA PRO A 231 -9.98 -22.21 -34.26
C PRO A 231 -11.33 -21.54 -34.50
N HIS A 232 -12.20 -21.44 -33.48
CA HIS A 232 -13.56 -20.96 -33.63
C HIS A 232 -13.67 -19.42 -33.55
N LEU A 233 -14.51 -18.85 -34.42
CA LEU A 233 -14.72 -17.39 -34.49
C LEU A 233 -15.27 -16.81 -33.20
N TRP A 234 -16.13 -17.53 -32.48
CA TRP A 234 -16.70 -17.05 -31.20
C TRP A 234 -15.62 -16.91 -30.12
N GLN A 235 -14.67 -17.85 -30.01
CA GLN A 235 -13.54 -17.78 -29.08
C GLN A 235 -12.67 -16.56 -29.37
N LYS A 236 -12.39 -16.29 -30.65
CA LYS A 236 -11.63 -15.09 -31.05
C LYS A 236 -12.38 -13.82 -30.73
N LYS A 237 -13.72 -13.78 -30.90
CA LYS A 237 -14.55 -12.64 -30.59
C LYS A 237 -14.51 -12.32 -29.08
N ILE A 238 -14.72 -13.33 -28.23
CA ILE A 238 -14.64 -13.18 -26.77
C ILE A 238 -13.25 -12.71 -26.34
N THR A 239 -12.19 -13.32 -26.88
CA THR A 239 -10.81 -12.91 -26.57
C THR A 239 -10.55 -11.45 -26.95
N VAL A 240 -11.03 -11.00 -28.10
CA VAL A 240 -10.93 -9.59 -28.51
C VAL A 240 -11.66 -8.69 -27.52
N GLN A 241 -12.88 -9.04 -27.12
CA GLN A 241 -13.67 -8.27 -26.18
C GLN A 241 -12.99 -8.13 -24.82
N ILE A 242 -12.50 -9.26 -24.27
CA ILE A 242 -11.74 -9.25 -23.00
C ILE A 242 -10.50 -8.35 -23.12
N LEU A 243 -9.72 -8.51 -24.18
CA LEU A 243 -8.50 -7.71 -24.37
C LEU A 243 -8.80 -6.21 -24.55
N ASP A 244 -9.88 -5.88 -25.27
CA ASP A 244 -10.30 -4.49 -25.47
C ASP A 244 -10.80 -3.87 -24.18
N GLU A 245 -11.52 -4.62 -23.37
CA GLU A 245 -11.99 -4.17 -22.08
C GLU A 245 -10.83 -3.98 -21.10
N ILE A 246 -9.92 -4.95 -20.98
CA ILE A 246 -8.70 -4.83 -20.16
C ILE A 246 -7.90 -3.60 -20.60
N ASN A 247 -7.65 -3.42 -21.90
CA ASN A 247 -6.92 -2.28 -22.43
C ASN A 247 -7.62 -0.95 -22.10
N GLY A 248 -8.95 -0.90 -22.26
CA GLY A 248 -9.75 0.28 -21.96
C GLY A 248 -9.75 0.63 -20.48
N GLN A 249 -10.00 -0.33 -19.62
CA GLN A 249 -10.06 -0.16 -18.16
C GLN A 249 -8.69 0.21 -17.60
N ILE A 250 -7.64 -0.56 -17.90
CA ILE A 250 -6.28 -0.29 -17.43
C ILE A 250 -5.77 1.03 -17.97
N GLY A 251 -5.93 1.28 -19.26
CA GLY A 251 -5.50 2.56 -19.85
C GLY A 251 -6.20 3.77 -19.24
N SER A 252 -7.50 3.67 -18.95
CA SER A 252 -8.24 4.72 -18.25
C SER A 252 -7.77 4.89 -16.81
N PHE A 253 -7.64 3.78 -16.06
CA PHE A 253 -7.14 3.79 -14.69
C PHE A 253 -5.76 4.47 -14.60
N ILE A 254 -4.81 4.04 -15.42
CA ILE A 254 -3.44 4.60 -15.38
C ILE A 254 -3.43 6.09 -15.72
N ARG A 255 -4.20 6.54 -16.72
CA ARG A 255 -4.29 7.97 -17.04
C ARG A 255 -4.84 8.79 -15.88
N VAL A 256 -5.92 8.31 -15.26
CA VAL A 256 -6.51 8.97 -14.07
C VAL A 256 -5.50 8.95 -12.93
N GLN A 257 -4.86 7.80 -12.65
CA GLN A 257 -3.88 7.65 -11.58
C GLN A 257 -2.69 8.61 -11.74
N VAL A 258 -2.12 8.72 -12.94
CA VAL A 258 -1.01 9.67 -13.19
C VAL A 258 -1.47 11.11 -12.98
N LEU A 259 -2.67 11.46 -13.47
CA LEU A 259 -3.22 12.79 -13.30
C LEU A 259 -3.49 13.12 -11.82
N THR A 260 -4.17 12.23 -11.10
CA THR A 260 -4.51 12.46 -9.68
C THR A 260 -3.26 12.46 -8.81
N SER A 261 -2.28 11.58 -9.08
CA SER A 261 -0.98 11.58 -8.40
C SER A 261 -0.22 12.90 -8.61
N ALA A 262 -0.23 13.44 -9.84
CA ALA A 262 0.38 14.73 -10.12
C ALA A 262 -0.33 15.89 -9.40
N LEU A 263 -1.66 15.86 -9.35
CA LEU A 263 -2.47 16.86 -8.64
C LEU A 263 -2.26 16.78 -7.13
N VAL A 264 -2.31 15.60 -6.54
CA VAL A 264 -2.07 15.38 -5.10
C VAL A 264 -0.65 15.81 -4.73
N GLY A 265 0.34 15.37 -5.50
CA GLY A 265 1.73 15.75 -5.27
C GLY A 265 1.94 17.26 -5.35
N GLY A 266 1.42 17.90 -6.41
CA GLY A 266 1.49 19.34 -6.60
C GLY A 266 0.74 20.14 -5.53
N ALA A 267 -0.49 19.74 -5.20
CA ALA A 267 -1.27 20.39 -4.15
C ALA A 267 -0.61 20.28 -2.77
N THR A 268 -0.10 19.09 -2.44
CA THR A 268 0.64 18.85 -1.19
C THR A 268 1.92 19.69 -1.17
N MET A 269 2.69 19.72 -2.26
CA MET A 269 3.89 20.55 -2.38
C MET A 269 3.59 22.02 -2.13
N LEU A 270 2.56 22.57 -2.75
CA LEU A 270 2.13 23.96 -2.59
C LEU A 270 1.66 24.26 -1.16
N ALA A 271 0.87 23.37 -0.57
CA ALA A 271 0.42 23.52 0.81
C ALA A 271 1.60 23.51 1.79
N LEU A 272 2.53 22.57 1.64
CA LEU A 272 3.71 22.48 2.51
C LEU A 272 4.65 23.67 2.33
N TRP A 273 4.82 24.18 1.11
CA TRP A 273 5.54 25.43 0.85
C TRP A 273 4.90 26.60 1.57
N TYR A 274 3.57 26.74 1.51
CA TYR A 274 2.83 27.79 2.20
C TYR A 274 3.00 27.73 3.74
N PHE A 275 3.01 26.54 4.31
CA PHE A 275 3.24 26.34 5.75
C PHE A 275 4.71 26.46 6.16
N GLY A 276 5.64 26.63 5.20
CA GLY A 276 7.07 26.77 5.47
C GLY A 276 7.76 25.46 5.87
N VAL A 277 7.29 24.31 5.40
CA VAL A 277 7.96 23.02 5.58
C VAL A 277 9.20 22.98 4.70
N GLN A 278 10.38 22.72 5.27
CA GLN A 278 11.66 22.83 4.55
C GLN A 278 11.79 21.84 3.37
N GLN A 279 11.35 20.61 3.53
CA GLN A 279 11.46 19.57 2.50
C GLN A 279 10.15 19.37 1.71
N TYR A 280 9.42 20.47 1.43
CA TYR A 280 8.10 20.42 0.78
C TYR A 280 8.11 19.69 -0.58
N VAL A 281 9.21 19.76 -1.34
CA VAL A 281 9.33 19.11 -2.66
C VAL A 281 9.34 17.58 -2.53
N ILE A 282 10.18 17.04 -1.64
CA ILE A 282 10.23 15.58 -1.41
C ILE A 282 8.89 15.07 -0.92
N TRP A 283 8.29 15.73 0.07
CA TRP A 283 7.02 15.30 0.64
C TRP A 283 5.87 15.40 -0.36
N GLY A 284 5.88 16.42 -1.23
CA GLY A 284 4.92 16.51 -2.33
C GLY A 284 5.09 15.36 -3.33
N LEU A 285 6.33 15.04 -3.72
CA LEU A 285 6.60 13.90 -4.61
C LEU A 285 6.22 12.57 -3.96
N LEU A 286 6.55 12.37 -2.69
CA LEU A 286 6.15 11.17 -1.94
C LEU A 286 4.63 11.06 -1.86
N ALA A 287 3.91 12.17 -1.63
CA ALA A 287 2.46 12.19 -1.64
C ALA A 287 1.89 11.73 -2.99
N GLY A 288 2.43 12.21 -4.11
CA GLY A 288 2.05 11.77 -5.44
C GLY A 288 2.36 10.29 -5.69
N ILE A 289 3.54 9.81 -5.31
CA ILE A 289 3.94 8.40 -5.49
C ILE A 289 3.07 7.48 -4.63
N PHE A 290 2.96 7.75 -3.34
CA PHE A 290 2.19 6.94 -2.41
C PHE A 290 0.67 7.00 -2.66
N ASN A 291 0.18 8.02 -3.37
CA ASN A 291 -1.21 8.09 -3.83
C ASN A 291 -1.62 6.88 -4.69
N SER A 292 -0.65 6.16 -5.27
CA SER A 292 -0.92 4.92 -6.01
C SER A 292 -1.30 3.73 -5.13
N ILE A 293 -1.11 3.82 -3.81
CA ILE A 293 -1.43 2.75 -2.85
C ILE A 293 -2.67 3.16 -2.06
N PRO A 294 -3.85 2.59 -2.36
CA PRO A 294 -5.08 2.95 -1.65
C PRO A 294 -4.96 2.76 -0.14
N TYR A 295 -5.55 3.66 0.63
CA TYR A 295 -5.60 3.68 2.10
C TYR A 295 -4.23 3.84 2.78
N ILE A 296 -3.22 3.07 2.38
CA ILE A 296 -1.89 3.07 3.00
C ILE A 296 -1.13 4.36 2.67
N GLY A 297 -1.21 4.82 1.43
CA GLY A 297 -0.52 6.02 0.97
C GLY A 297 -0.83 7.27 1.79
N PRO A 298 -2.10 7.67 1.92
CA PRO A 298 -2.51 8.80 2.74
C PRO A 298 -2.04 8.71 4.20
N ILE A 299 -2.10 7.52 4.80
CA ILE A 299 -1.68 7.29 6.19
C ILE A 299 -0.17 7.47 6.33
N LEU A 300 0.63 6.87 5.44
CA LEU A 300 2.09 6.97 5.47
C LEU A 300 2.57 8.41 5.28
N VAL A 301 2.00 9.11 4.30
CA VAL A 301 2.39 10.51 4.00
C VAL A 301 1.99 11.44 5.15
N SER A 302 0.74 11.36 5.61
CA SER A 302 0.26 12.23 6.69
C SER A 302 0.95 11.93 8.01
N GLY A 303 1.23 10.65 8.31
CA GLY A 303 1.99 10.24 9.49
C GLY A 303 3.45 10.71 9.44
N GLY A 304 4.11 10.54 8.29
CA GLY A 304 5.48 11.05 8.09
C GLY A 304 5.56 12.56 8.20
N LEU A 305 4.59 13.28 7.61
CA LEU A 305 4.48 14.73 7.73
C LEU A 305 4.22 15.20 9.15
N ALA A 306 3.44 14.45 9.94
CA ALA A 306 3.24 14.75 11.35
C ALA A 306 4.56 14.69 12.13
N VAL A 307 5.39 13.66 11.86
CA VAL A 307 6.71 13.54 12.51
C VAL A 307 7.63 14.70 12.12
N ILE A 308 7.78 14.98 10.83
CA ILE A 308 8.67 16.03 10.32
C ILE A 308 8.20 17.44 10.76
N ALA A 309 6.90 17.73 10.66
CA ALA A 309 6.34 19.01 11.09
C ALA A 309 6.52 19.21 12.60
N PHE A 310 6.33 18.17 13.41
CA PHE A 310 6.58 18.24 14.84
C PHE A 310 8.05 18.52 15.15
N MET A 311 8.97 17.90 14.42
CA MET A 311 10.40 18.14 14.58
C MET A 311 10.80 19.56 14.20
N GLN A 312 10.23 20.08 13.10
CA GLN A 312 10.57 21.41 12.59
C GLN A 312 9.97 22.53 13.44
N PHE A 313 8.68 22.44 13.77
CA PHE A 313 7.95 23.52 14.41
C PHE A 313 7.86 23.40 15.93
N ASN A 314 8.05 22.20 16.46
CA ASN A 314 7.93 21.91 17.90
C ASN A 314 6.59 22.34 18.52
N ASP A 315 5.54 22.42 17.70
CA ASP A 315 4.20 22.89 18.02
C ASP A 315 3.15 21.88 17.55
N VAL A 316 2.31 21.39 18.47
CA VAL A 316 1.30 20.36 18.19
C VAL A 316 0.18 20.88 17.27
N PRO A 317 -0.42 22.07 17.52
CA PRO A 317 -1.43 22.63 16.63
C PRO A 317 -0.95 22.76 15.17
N ARG A 318 0.26 23.26 14.96
CA ARG A 318 0.84 23.42 13.62
C ARG A 318 1.16 22.08 12.96
N THR A 319 1.61 21.11 13.74
CA THR A 319 1.82 19.73 13.29
C THR A 319 0.53 19.10 12.77
N LEU A 320 -0.56 19.20 13.57
CA LEU A 320 -1.87 18.69 13.20
C LEU A 320 -2.45 19.39 11.96
N LEU A 321 -2.20 20.70 11.84
CA LEU A 321 -2.63 21.47 10.68
C LEU A 321 -1.91 21.00 9.41
N VAL A 322 -0.59 20.85 9.42
CA VAL A 322 0.21 20.42 8.28
C VAL A 322 -0.18 18.98 7.85
N SER A 323 -0.20 18.04 8.79
CA SER A 323 -0.56 16.65 8.50
C SER A 323 -2.03 16.50 8.12
N GLY A 324 -2.92 17.26 8.76
CA GLY A 324 -4.36 17.28 8.47
C GLY A 324 -4.68 17.82 7.08
N VAL A 325 -3.98 18.87 6.63
CA VAL A 325 -4.15 19.40 5.26
C VAL A 325 -3.67 18.39 4.23
N ALA A 326 -2.54 17.72 4.43
CA ALA A 326 -2.08 16.67 3.53
C ALA A 326 -3.07 15.50 3.46
N PHE A 327 -3.62 15.08 4.61
CA PHE A 327 -4.66 14.06 4.67
C PHE A 327 -5.96 14.51 3.99
N ALA A 328 -6.35 15.78 4.16
CA ALA A 328 -7.53 16.33 3.49
C ALA A 328 -7.38 16.38 1.96
N ILE A 329 -6.19 16.74 1.44
CA ILE A 329 -5.91 16.74 0.00
C ILE A 329 -6.09 15.34 -0.58
N THR A 330 -5.49 14.32 0.03
CA THR A 330 -5.60 12.93 -0.45
C THR A 330 -7.01 12.37 -0.26
N SER A 331 -7.70 12.73 0.82
CA SER A 331 -9.10 12.32 1.04
C SER A 331 -10.03 12.94 0.02
N LEU A 332 -9.87 14.22 -0.29
CA LEU A 332 -10.67 14.93 -1.28
C LEU A 332 -10.46 14.32 -2.68
N GLU A 333 -9.23 13.94 -3.01
CA GLU A 333 -8.91 13.22 -4.25
C GLU A 333 -9.64 11.88 -4.31
N GLY A 334 -9.51 11.04 -3.30
CA GLY A 334 -10.09 9.70 -3.28
C GLY A 334 -11.62 9.69 -3.28
N TYR A 335 -12.26 10.63 -2.57
CA TYR A 335 -13.73 10.67 -2.46
C TYR A 335 -14.42 11.48 -3.55
N LEU A 336 -13.77 12.48 -4.13
CA LEU A 336 -14.40 13.36 -5.14
C LEU A 336 -13.74 13.24 -6.51
N LEU A 337 -12.42 13.38 -6.59
CA LEU A 337 -11.74 13.52 -7.86
C LEU A 337 -11.66 12.18 -8.60
N THR A 338 -11.25 11.12 -7.93
CA THR A 338 -11.14 9.79 -8.53
C THR A 338 -12.48 9.27 -9.06
N PRO A 339 -13.60 9.26 -8.30
CA PRO A 339 -14.90 8.85 -8.83
C PRO A 339 -15.38 9.73 -9.98
N ALA A 340 -15.15 11.05 -9.93
CA ALA A 340 -15.53 11.97 -10.98
C ALA A 340 -14.79 11.71 -12.31
N LEU A 341 -13.52 11.31 -12.25
CA LEU A 341 -12.68 11.07 -13.43
C LEU A 341 -12.79 9.64 -13.97
N MET A 342 -12.98 8.65 -13.12
CA MET A 342 -13.06 7.24 -13.54
C MET A 342 -14.42 6.84 -14.14
N GLY A 343 -15.50 7.54 -13.82
CA GLY A 343 -16.82 7.21 -14.34
C GLY A 343 -17.34 5.84 -13.89
N ARG A 344 -18.33 5.28 -14.65
CA ARG A 344 -18.98 4.00 -14.32
C ARG A 344 -18.12 2.76 -14.58
N ALA A 345 -17.14 2.85 -15.47
CA ALA A 345 -16.40 1.67 -15.96
C ALA A 345 -15.44 1.03 -14.93
N ALA A 346 -15.08 1.74 -13.88
CA ALA A 346 -14.12 1.28 -12.86
C ALA A 346 -14.73 1.16 -11.46
N ARG A 347 -16.05 1.00 -11.36
CA ARG A 347 -16.72 0.82 -10.07
C ARG A 347 -16.44 -0.59 -9.55
N MET A 348 -15.58 -0.65 -8.55
CA MET A 348 -15.28 -1.86 -7.81
C MET A 348 -15.72 -1.68 -6.37
N ASN A 349 -16.20 -2.76 -5.78
CA ASN A 349 -16.55 -2.78 -4.37
C ASN A 349 -15.33 -2.44 -3.51
N ALA A 350 -15.47 -1.46 -2.60
CA ALA A 350 -14.38 -1.02 -1.73
C ALA A 350 -13.83 -2.17 -0.86
N VAL A 351 -14.69 -3.11 -0.42
CA VAL A 351 -14.28 -4.29 0.34
C VAL A 351 -13.43 -5.22 -0.54
N ALA A 352 -13.82 -5.42 -1.81
CA ALA A 352 -13.04 -6.22 -2.75
C ALA A 352 -11.66 -5.61 -3.02
N ILE A 353 -11.58 -4.27 -3.16
CA ILE A 353 -10.30 -3.57 -3.30
C ILE A 353 -9.43 -3.78 -2.06
N PHE A 354 -10.00 -3.66 -0.85
CA PHE A 354 -9.26 -3.84 0.40
C PHE A 354 -8.76 -5.28 0.57
N ILE A 355 -9.60 -6.27 0.32
CA ILE A 355 -9.22 -7.69 0.38
C ILE A 355 -8.15 -7.98 -0.69
N GLY A 356 -8.33 -7.47 -1.90
CA GLY A 356 -7.34 -7.62 -2.97
C GLY A 356 -6.00 -6.96 -2.63
N LEU A 357 -6.03 -5.78 -1.99
CA LEU A 357 -4.81 -5.12 -1.50
C LEU A 357 -4.06 -6.00 -0.50
N LEU A 358 -4.77 -6.57 0.49
CA LEU A 358 -4.16 -7.48 1.47
C LEU A 358 -3.60 -8.74 0.79
N PHE A 359 -4.37 -9.34 -0.12
CA PHE A 359 -3.98 -10.54 -0.84
C PHE A 359 -2.72 -10.33 -1.71
N TRP A 360 -2.71 -9.30 -2.55
CA TRP A 360 -1.58 -9.01 -3.41
C TRP A 360 -0.36 -8.53 -2.62
N SER A 361 -0.56 -7.77 -1.52
CA SER A 361 0.51 -7.39 -0.61
C SER A 361 1.15 -8.59 0.07
N TRP A 362 0.37 -9.60 0.41
CA TRP A 362 0.87 -10.86 0.98
C TRP A 362 1.69 -11.66 -0.04
N ILE A 363 1.28 -11.68 -1.32
CA ILE A 363 2.00 -12.42 -2.38
C ILE A 363 3.29 -11.71 -2.80
N TRP A 364 3.22 -10.39 -3.09
CA TRP A 364 4.29 -9.61 -3.72
C TRP A 364 4.79 -8.43 -2.88
N GLY A 365 4.44 -8.37 -1.61
CA GLY A 365 4.85 -7.26 -0.72
C GLY A 365 4.36 -5.90 -1.20
N ILE A 366 5.21 -4.89 -1.11
CA ILE A 366 4.87 -3.51 -1.49
C ILE A 366 4.47 -3.37 -2.97
N TRP A 367 5.08 -4.15 -3.86
CA TRP A 367 4.72 -4.15 -5.27
C TRP A 367 3.32 -4.71 -5.49
N GLY A 368 2.93 -5.73 -4.70
CA GLY A 368 1.57 -6.24 -4.70
C GLY A 368 0.55 -5.19 -4.27
N ALA A 369 0.87 -4.37 -3.26
CA ALA A 369 0.01 -3.27 -2.85
C ALA A 369 -0.21 -2.24 -3.97
N VAL A 370 0.86 -1.84 -4.65
CA VAL A 370 0.80 -0.89 -5.78
C VAL A 370 0.00 -1.45 -6.96
N LEU A 371 0.18 -2.73 -7.24
CA LEU A 371 -0.42 -3.42 -8.39
C LEU A 371 -1.81 -3.99 -8.10
N ALA A 372 -2.29 -3.96 -6.85
CA ALA A 372 -3.53 -4.61 -6.44
C ALA A 372 -4.75 -4.20 -7.29
N VAL A 373 -4.96 -2.90 -7.47
CA VAL A 373 -6.12 -2.40 -8.23
C VAL A 373 -6.05 -2.80 -9.71
N PRO A 374 -4.95 -2.59 -10.45
CA PRO A 374 -4.84 -3.08 -11.82
C PRO A 374 -5.03 -4.60 -11.96
N MET A 375 -4.49 -5.39 -11.02
CA MET A 375 -4.65 -6.84 -11.03
C MET A 375 -6.11 -7.26 -10.81
N LEU A 376 -6.81 -6.61 -9.87
CA LEU A 376 -8.23 -6.86 -9.65
C LEU A 376 -9.08 -6.47 -10.87
N MET A 377 -8.76 -5.36 -11.53
CA MET A 377 -9.44 -4.95 -12.78
C MET A 377 -9.26 -6.00 -13.88
N MET A 378 -8.05 -6.56 -14.05
CA MET A 378 -7.81 -7.63 -15.01
C MET A 378 -8.59 -8.89 -14.67
N ILE A 379 -8.61 -9.29 -13.39
CA ILE A 379 -9.36 -10.45 -12.92
C ILE A 379 -10.86 -10.24 -13.17
N LYS A 380 -11.38 -9.08 -12.81
CA LYS A 380 -12.80 -8.73 -13.03
C LYS A 380 -13.16 -8.81 -14.52
N ALA A 381 -12.39 -8.17 -15.40
CA ALA A 381 -12.63 -8.18 -16.83
C ALA A 381 -12.65 -9.61 -17.43
N VAL A 382 -11.82 -10.50 -16.90
CA VAL A 382 -11.84 -11.92 -17.31
C VAL A 382 -13.08 -12.63 -16.75
N CYS A 383 -13.40 -12.41 -15.47
CA CYS A 383 -14.54 -13.07 -14.82
C CYS A 383 -15.89 -12.64 -15.43
N ASP A 384 -16.03 -11.39 -15.82
CA ASP A 384 -17.26 -10.86 -16.42
C ASP A 384 -17.58 -11.50 -17.79
N HIS A 385 -16.56 -12.06 -18.50
CA HIS A 385 -16.72 -12.65 -19.84
C HIS A 385 -16.70 -14.18 -19.88
N ILE A 386 -16.37 -14.84 -18.78
CA ILE A 386 -16.30 -16.30 -18.73
C ILE A 386 -17.54 -16.84 -18.01
N GLU A 387 -18.35 -17.67 -18.75
CA GLU A 387 -19.47 -18.40 -18.15
C GLU A 387 -18.98 -19.25 -16.98
N GLY A 388 -19.64 -19.11 -15.81
CA GLY A 388 -19.27 -19.78 -14.57
C GLY A 388 -18.33 -18.99 -13.63
N LEU A 389 -17.68 -17.90 -14.08
CA LEU A 389 -16.92 -16.97 -13.25
C LEU A 389 -17.65 -15.64 -13.00
N GLN A 390 -18.79 -15.41 -13.65
CA GLN A 390 -19.61 -14.22 -13.50
C GLN A 390 -19.97 -13.88 -12.04
N PRO A 391 -20.30 -14.85 -11.15
CA PRO A 391 -20.55 -14.52 -9.73
C PRO A 391 -19.34 -13.89 -9.03
N ILE A 392 -18.11 -14.24 -9.46
CA ILE A 392 -16.89 -13.61 -8.95
C ILE A 392 -16.76 -12.18 -9.50
N GLY A 393 -17.10 -11.97 -10.77
CA GLY A 393 -17.15 -10.64 -11.39
C GLY A 393 -18.14 -9.70 -10.68
N GLU A 394 -19.35 -10.20 -10.34
CA GLU A 394 -20.35 -9.46 -9.57
C GLU A 394 -19.87 -9.16 -8.14
N LEU A 395 -19.18 -10.08 -7.48
CA LEU A 395 -18.63 -9.87 -6.14
C LEU A 395 -17.55 -8.77 -6.13
N LEU A 396 -16.79 -8.63 -7.23
CA LEU A 396 -15.77 -7.60 -7.40
C LEU A 396 -16.37 -6.25 -7.83
N GLY A 397 -17.59 -6.25 -8.39
CA GLY A 397 -18.34 -5.06 -8.79
C GLY A 397 -19.09 -4.40 -7.63
N GLU A 398 -19.71 -3.23 -7.93
CA GLU A 398 -20.70 -2.57 -7.05
C GLU A 398 -22.09 -3.17 -7.28
#